data_58fec501a304a0ce49d6d92e682b5f3e
#
_entry.id   58fec501a304a0ce49d6d92e682b5f3e
#
_cell.length_a   1.000
_cell.length_b   1.000
_cell.length_c   1.000
_cell.angle_alpha   90.00
_cell.angle_beta   90.00
_cell.angle_gamma   90.00
#
_symmetry.space_group_name_H-M   'P 1'
#
loop_
_entity.id
_entity.type
_entity.pdbx_description
1 polymer ?
#
loop_
_entity_poly.entity_id
_entity_poly.type
_entity_poly.pdbx_seq_one_letter_code
_entity_poly.pdbx_strand_id
1 'polypeptide(L)'
;MITNTRGFLWSDLETRALLEIWGEADVQSALDGNFRNSHVYRDVACRLAELGFERTPEQCRIRIKGLKRQYYQARDGLKKNGHARKICKYYDEMDRILSCRGGFKEMNAPTITPPLNQPKRSKKRHANLTLDKMMEKFLQQSVDTEEKFYRYEEQRLKIEDKRREAEHARELQMLQMLGQMLAGISSTVSQRSQSIPASPPQRANHRSYGDNFNYNAMTAALSPPIVIERSFSLHRTHSLKDMENIFQLVRNVIPPLTGKRHKGQDGRIGIVGGCQEYTGAPYFAAITALKVGADLSHVFCTKDAATVIKSYSPELIVHPVLDSPNAVHEVEKWLPRLHSVVIGPGLGRDEVLLENAKGIIEKAKVKGIPIIIDADGLWLISQQPSLIQGYQRAILTPNYMEFSRLYEAMLRDPVDSSDHHGCVLRLSQAMGNLTVVQKGERDLISDGEKVLVCSHEGSSRRCGGQGDLLSGSLGVLAHWAFLAGAEKTNGQNPFLVAAFGACSLTRQSNHQAFQKFGRSMTASDMVSEVGTAFNKLFET
;
A
#
# COMPACT_ATOMS: atom_id res chain seq x y z
N MET A 1 -2.51 20.40 25.96
CA MET A 1 -1.09 20.42 25.59
C MET A 1 -1.00 20.89 24.14
N ILE A 2 -0.42 22.03 23.92
CA ILE A 2 -0.37 22.74 22.64
C ILE A 2 0.65 22.00 21.77
N THR A 3 0.19 21.37 20.72
CA THR A 3 1.05 20.69 19.73
C THR A 3 1.81 21.72 18.89
N ASN A 4 3.10 21.69 19.08
CA ASN A 4 4.09 22.61 18.55
C ASN A 4 4.26 22.42 17.02
N THR A 5 3.68 23.27 16.21
CA THR A 5 3.82 23.33 14.73
C THR A 5 5.19 23.92 14.28
N ARG A 6 6.18 24.02 15.17
CA ARG A 6 7.51 24.60 14.89
C ARG A 6 8.50 23.66 14.17
N GLY A 7 8.09 22.46 13.73
CA GLY A 7 9.00 21.43 13.19
C GLY A 7 9.65 21.69 11.82
N PHE A 8 9.23 22.71 11.05
CA PHE A 8 9.73 22.93 9.68
C PHE A 8 10.59 24.19 9.49
N LEU A 9 10.58 25.14 10.42
CA LEU A 9 11.39 26.36 10.31
C LEU A 9 12.70 26.21 11.08
N TRP A 10 13.83 26.38 10.38
CA TRP A 10 15.15 26.46 10.97
C TRP A 10 15.50 27.91 11.31
N SER A 11 15.85 28.17 12.55
CA SER A 11 16.39 29.48 12.92
C SER A 11 17.80 29.67 12.35
N ASP A 12 18.28 30.91 12.37
CA ASP A 12 19.64 31.23 11.93
C ASP A 12 20.70 30.55 12.83
N LEU A 13 20.47 30.58 14.13
CA LEU A 13 21.35 29.93 15.12
C LEU A 13 21.42 28.43 14.93
N GLU A 14 20.28 27.74 14.79
CA GLU A 14 20.24 26.30 14.52
C GLU A 14 20.95 25.94 13.22
N THR A 15 20.77 26.75 12.16
CA THR A 15 21.40 26.48 10.88
C THR A 15 22.92 26.66 10.94
N ARG A 16 23.42 27.66 11.70
CA ARG A 16 24.85 27.86 11.89
C ARG A 16 25.48 26.74 12.74
N ALA A 17 24.84 26.36 13.85
CA ALA A 17 25.24 25.21 14.65
C ALA A 17 25.28 23.90 13.81
N LEU A 18 24.28 23.67 12.98
CA LEU A 18 24.28 22.53 12.07
C LEU A 18 25.45 22.57 11.06
N LEU A 19 25.78 23.74 10.52
CA LEU A 19 26.88 23.89 9.56
C LEU A 19 28.24 23.74 10.23
N GLU A 20 28.40 24.19 11.48
CA GLU A 20 29.62 24.02 12.26
C GLU A 20 29.88 22.54 12.52
N ILE A 21 28.93 21.82 13.12
CA ILE A 21 29.05 20.38 13.37
C ILE A 21 29.24 19.59 12.03
N TRP A 22 28.46 19.91 11.02
CA TRP A 22 28.55 19.23 9.73
C TRP A 22 29.89 19.51 9.01
N GLY A 23 30.52 20.66 9.26
CA GLY A 23 31.80 21.06 8.69
C GLY A 23 33.04 20.46 9.37
N GLU A 24 32.88 19.78 10.52
CA GLU A 24 33.99 19.15 11.22
C GLU A 24 34.68 18.04 10.41
N ALA A 25 35.97 17.89 10.58
CA ALA A 25 36.79 17.00 9.74
C ALA A 25 36.39 15.52 9.89
N ASP A 26 36.01 15.08 11.09
CA ASP A 26 35.54 13.72 11.37
C ASP A 26 34.18 13.43 10.68
N VAL A 27 33.23 14.37 10.73
CA VAL A 27 31.94 14.27 10.04
C VAL A 27 32.12 14.25 8.53
N GLN A 28 32.98 15.12 7.99
CA GLN A 28 33.26 15.18 6.56
C GLN A 28 33.98 13.91 6.06
N SER A 29 34.93 13.39 6.82
CA SER A 29 35.64 12.13 6.54
C SER A 29 34.68 10.93 6.55
N ALA A 30 33.79 10.88 7.54
CA ALA A 30 32.76 9.83 7.63
C ALA A 30 31.76 9.87 6.48
N LEU A 31 31.48 11.05 5.91
CA LEU A 31 30.61 11.22 4.73
C LEU A 31 31.28 10.80 3.42
N ASP A 32 32.61 10.83 3.33
CA ASP A 32 33.34 10.44 2.11
C ASP A 32 33.56 8.92 2.00
N GLY A 33 33.52 8.19 3.11
CA GLY A 33 33.83 6.75 3.18
C GLY A 33 32.63 5.80 3.10
N ASN A 34 31.38 6.25 3.14
CA ASN A 34 30.23 5.38 3.33
C ASN A 34 29.09 5.60 2.34
N PHE A 35 28.65 4.53 1.68
CA PHE A 35 27.44 4.49 0.84
C PHE A 35 26.13 4.71 1.61
N ARG A 36 26.12 4.61 2.95
CA ARG A 36 24.95 4.85 3.81
C ARG A 36 25.27 5.85 4.91
N ASN A 37 25.00 7.12 4.66
CA ASN A 37 25.31 8.24 5.56
C ASN A 37 24.30 8.43 6.72
N SER A 38 23.38 7.47 6.96
CA SER A 38 22.33 7.62 7.96
C SER A 38 22.86 7.68 9.40
N HIS A 39 23.96 6.97 9.70
CA HIS A 39 24.58 7.00 11.04
C HIS A 39 25.35 8.30 11.27
N VAL A 40 25.97 8.88 10.24
CA VAL A 40 26.67 10.18 10.36
C VAL A 40 25.68 11.29 10.71
N TYR A 41 24.51 11.33 10.04
CA TYR A 41 23.47 12.31 10.38
C TYR A 41 22.80 12.04 11.73
N ARG A 42 22.88 10.81 12.26
CA ARG A 42 22.46 10.53 13.65
C ARG A 42 23.39 11.17 14.65
N ASP A 43 24.69 11.07 14.43
CA ASP A 43 25.71 11.73 15.24
C ASP A 43 25.58 13.25 15.18
N VAL A 44 25.44 13.82 13.99
CA VAL A 44 25.17 15.26 13.78
C VAL A 44 23.92 15.71 14.56
N ALA A 45 22.84 14.92 14.56
CA ALA A 45 21.62 15.26 15.29
C ALA A 45 21.81 15.17 16.81
N CYS A 46 22.58 14.20 17.32
CA CYS A 46 22.92 14.10 18.75
C CYS A 46 23.73 15.32 19.21
N ARG A 47 24.78 15.70 18.50
CA ARG A 47 25.60 16.89 18.82
C ARG A 47 24.78 18.18 18.72
N LEU A 48 23.84 18.27 17.80
CA LEU A 48 22.93 19.42 17.68
C LEU A 48 21.97 19.50 18.89
N ALA A 49 21.50 18.34 19.41
CA ALA A 49 20.68 18.26 20.59
C ALA A 49 21.45 18.68 21.88
N GLU A 50 22.75 18.37 21.98
CA GLU A 50 23.63 18.83 23.05
C GLU A 50 23.73 20.37 23.08
N LEU A 51 23.58 21.04 21.94
CA LEU A 51 23.51 22.50 21.83
C LEU A 51 22.10 23.07 22.09
N GLY A 52 21.14 22.21 22.47
CA GLY A 52 19.77 22.61 22.79
C GLY A 52 18.81 22.67 21.57
N PHE A 53 19.21 22.14 20.42
CA PHE A 53 18.39 22.14 19.20
C PHE A 53 17.93 20.72 18.85
N GLU A 54 16.71 20.36 19.24
CA GLU A 54 16.15 19.05 18.95
C GLU A 54 15.74 18.92 17.46
N ARG A 55 16.55 18.19 16.68
CA ARG A 55 16.30 17.89 15.27
C ARG A 55 16.55 16.42 14.98
N THR A 56 15.71 15.83 14.12
CA THR A 56 15.93 14.44 13.70
C THR A 56 17.09 14.34 12.69
N PRO A 57 17.77 13.19 12.60
CA PRO A 57 18.82 12.94 11.60
C PRO A 57 18.37 13.26 10.17
N GLU A 58 17.13 12.95 9.84
CA GLU A 58 16.56 13.21 8.51
C GLU A 58 16.33 14.71 8.27
N GLN A 59 15.90 15.46 9.30
CA GLN A 59 15.76 16.92 9.21
C GLN A 59 17.12 17.58 8.98
N CYS A 60 18.17 17.15 9.66
CA CYS A 60 19.55 17.62 9.44
C CYS A 60 20.01 17.33 8.02
N ARG A 61 19.78 16.10 7.51
CA ARG A 61 20.14 15.68 6.16
C ARG A 61 19.43 16.52 5.09
N ILE A 62 18.13 16.72 5.23
CA ILE A 62 17.31 17.53 4.30
C ILE A 62 17.78 18.99 4.32
N ARG A 63 18.06 19.56 5.49
CA ARG A 63 18.55 20.94 5.62
C ARG A 63 19.89 21.12 4.91
N ILE A 64 20.85 20.25 5.13
CA ILE A 64 22.17 20.27 4.46
C ILE A 64 22.01 20.11 2.94
N LYS A 65 21.12 19.22 2.47
CA LYS A 65 20.84 19.05 1.03
C LYS A 65 20.30 20.35 0.42
N GLY A 66 19.40 21.05 1.11
CA GLY A 66 18.87 22.34 0.68
C GLY A 66 19.95 23.43 0.63
N LEU A 67 20.81 23.52 1.64
CA LEU A 67 21.92 24.47 1.70
C LEU A 67 22.96 24.22 0.61
N LYS A 68 23.31 22.95 0.33
CA LYS A 68 24.16 22.58 -0.82
C LYS A 68 23.59 23.05 -2.14
N ARG A 69 22.28 22.85 -2.36
CA ARG A 69 21.60 23.30 -3.59
C ARG A 69 21.70 24.81 -3.76
N GLN A 70 21.38 25.58 -2.70
CA GLN A 70 21.50 27.04 -2.71
C GLN A 70 22.93 27.53 -2.95
N TYR A 71 23.92 26.89 -2.34
CA TYR A 71 25.32 27.20 -2.54
C TYR A 71 25.78 26.98 -4.00
N TYR A 72 25.47 25.81 -4.58
CA TYR A 72 25.86 25.54 -5.98
C TYR A 72 25.15 26.47 -6.96
N GLN A 73 23.89 26.78 -6.74
CA GLN A 73 23.14 27.78 -7.53
C GLN A 73 23.80 29.17 -7.44
N ALA A 74 24.17 29.59 -6.23
CA ALA A 74 24.86 30.86 -6.03
C ALA A 74 26.25 30.87 -6.68
N ARG A 75 27.04 29.79 -6.55
CA ARG A 75 28.36 29.63 -7.15
C ARG A 75 28.32 29.65 -8.69
N ASP A 76 27.35 28.97 -9.28
CA ASP A 76 27.19 28.94 -10.74
C ASP A 76 26.64 30.28 -11.26
N GLY A 77 25.86 31.01 -10.44
CA GLY A 77 25.40 32.37 -10.70
C GLY A 77 26.51 33.44 -10.60
N LEU A 78 27.54 33.21 -9.73
CA LEU A 78 28.73 34.08 -9.63
C LEU A 78 29.54 34.14 -10.93
N LYS A 79 29.59 33.05 -11.68
CA LYS A 79 30.23 33.02 -13.01
C LYS A 79 29.52 33.92 -14.04
N LYS A 80 28.27 34.34 -13.74
CA LYS A 80 27.44 35.14 -14.64
C LYS A 80 27.23 36.61 -14.17
N ASN A 81 27.04 36.94 -12.90
CA ASN A 81 26.56 38.26 -12.47
C ASN A 81 27.01 38.81 -11.10
N GLY A 82 28.02 38.27 -10.43
CA GLY A 82 28.62 38.89 -9.21
C GLY A 82 27.78 39.02 -7.93
N HIS A 83 26.56 38.45 -7.86
CA HIS A 83 25.58 38.68 -6.76
C HIS A 83 25.30 37.41 -5.91
N ALA A 84 26.27 36.55 -5.68
CA ALA A 84 26.08 35.27 -4.98
C ALA A 84 25.52 35.37 -3.56
N ARG A 85 25.90 36.40 -2.78
CA ARG A 85 25.48 36.56 -1.38
C ARG A 85 23.99 36.85 -1.20
N LYS A 86 23.31 37.38 -2.24
CA LYS A 86 21.86 37.58 -2.20
C LYS A 86 21.05 36.30 -2.39
N ILE A 87 21.66 35.25 -2.98
CA ILE A 87 20.98 33.99 -3.33
C ILE A 87 21.19 32.93 -2.24
N CYS A 88 22.35 32.95 -1.54
CA CYS A 88 22.66 31.99 -0.46
C CYS A 88 23.14 32.74 0.79
N LYS A 89 22.30 32.77 1.82
CA LYS A 89 22.58 33.45 3.10
C LYS A 89 23.83 32.88 3.81
N TYR A 90 24.13 31.60 3.61
CA TYR A 90 25.23 30.86 4.25
C TYR A 90 26.32 30.52 3.24
N TYR A 91 26.54 31.38 2.24
CA TYR A 91 27.49 31.11 1.16
C TYR A 91 28.92 30.92 1.67
N ASP A 92 29.38 31.81 2.54
CA ASP A 92 30.77 31.81 3.03
C ASP A 92 31.05 30.58 3.91
N GLU A 93 30.11 30.17 4.77
CA GLU A 93 30.20 28.95 5.57
C GLU A 93 30.23 27.68 4.69
N MET A 94 29.34 27.61 3.71
CA MET A 94 29.28 26.50 2.78
C MET A 94 30.50 26.42 1.86
N ASP A 95 31.03 27.56 1.43
CA ASP A 95 32.22 27.63 0.59
C ASP A 95 33.46 27.13 1.34
N ARG A 96 33.63 27.53 2.62
CA ARG A 96 34.70 27.06 3.50
C ARG A 96 34.68 25.54 3.64
N ILE A 97 33.51 24.93 3.83
CA ILE A 97 33.38 23.48 4.05
C ILE A 97 33.57 22.69 2.73
N LEU A 98 33.04 23.19 1.61
CA LEU A 98 33.03 22.45 0.36
C LEU A 98 34.26 22.70 -0.53
N SER A 99 34.96 23.83 -0.39
CA SER A 99 36.20 24.11 -1.14
C SER A 99 37.40 23.34 -0.59
N CYS A 100 37.42 23.02 0.71
CA CYS A 100 38.45 22.15 1.31
C CYS A 100 38.43 20.71 0.76
N ARG A 101 37.31 20.26 0.15
CA ARG A 101 37.21 18.94 -0.51
C ARG A 101 37.95 18.84 -1.84
N GLY A 102 38.32 19.95 -2.48
CA GLY A 102 39.04 20.00 -3.75
C GLY A 102 40.54 19.74 -3.68
N GLY A 103 41.14 19.69 -2.46
CA GLY A 103 42.60 19.69 -2.26
C GLY A 103 43.31 18.32 -2.29
N PHE A 104 42.63 17.19 -2.45
CA PHE A 104 43.25 15.84 -2.39
C PHE A 104 43.31 15.08 -3.73
N LYS A 105 43.16 15.73 -4.89
CA LYS A 105 43.25 15.06 -6.19
C LYS A 105 44.22 15.75 -7.19
N GLU A 106 45.32 16.32 -6.73
CA GLU A 106 46.42 16.71 -7.65
C GLU A 106 47.76 16.36 -7.01
N MET A 107 48.14 15.08 -7.08
CA MET A 107 49.51 14.64 -7.10
C MET A 107 49.59 13.34 -7.93
N ASN A 108 50.17 13.48 -9.12
CA ASN A 108 50.75 12.52 -10.04
C ASN A 108 50.13 12.54 -11.44
N ALA A 109 50.69 13.41 -12.27
CA ALA A 109 50.84 13.14 -13.71
C ALA A 109 52.07 13.91 -14.26
N PRO A 110 52.95 13.29 -15.04
CA PRO A 110 54.18 13.90 -15.48
C PRO A 110 53.99 14.86 -16.64
N THR A 111 54.81 15.88 -16.63
CA THR A 111 54.97 16.98 -17.58
C THR A 111 55.38 16.50 -18.99
N ILE A 112 54.62 16.87 -20.02
CA ILE A 112 55.12 16.97 -21.41
C ILE A 112 54.56 18.26 -22.02
N THR A 113 55.46 19.14 -22.43
CA THR A 113 55.24 20.44 -23.07
C THR A 113 54.86 20.31 -24.56
N PRO A 114 54.20 21.33 -25.17
CA PRO A 114 53.52 21.25 -26.45
C PRO A 114 54.36 21.78 -27.65
N PRO A 115 53.85 21.65 -28.86
CA PRO A 115 54.10 22.71 -29.87
C PRO A 115 52.82 23.38 -30.40
N LEU A 116 53.00 24.66 -30.62
CA LEU A 116 52.09 25.62 -31.25
C LEU A 116 51.55 25.15 -32.61
N ASN A 117 50.23 25.35 -32.83
CA ASN A 117 49.74 26.14 -33.96
C ASN A 117 48.23 26.40 -33.89
N GLN A 118 47.85 27.66 -34.08
CA GLN A 118 46.52 28.23 -34.19
C GLN A 118 45.93 28.01 -35.61
N PRO A 119 44.70 28.49 -35.91
CA PRO A 119 43.41 28.56 -35.20
C PRO A 119 42.23 28.03 -36.05
N LYS A 120 41.13 27.57 -35.44
CA LYS A 120 39.79 27.66 -36.06
C LYS A 120 38.71 27.87 -34.98
N ARG A 121 38.37 29.14 -34.77
CA ARG A 121 37.14 29.57 -34.11
C ARG A 121 35.95 29.45 -35.06
N SER A 122 34.83 28.93 -34.55
CA SER A 122 33.43 29.26 -34.81
C SER A 122 32.55 28.05 -35.08
N LYS A 123 32.06 27.41 -34.03
CA LYS A 123 30.80 26.63 -34.04
C LYS A 123 30.28 26.24 -32.62
N LYS A 124 31.00 26.53 -31.51
CA LYS A 124 30.57 26.15 -30.15
C LYS A 124 29.67 27.19 -29.44
N ARG A 125 29.51 28.43 -29.93
CA ARG A 125 28.72 29.46 -29.25
C ARG A 125 27.20 29.35 -29.48
N HIS A 126 26.74 28.74 -30.58
CA HIS A 126 25.30 28.64 -30.86
C HIS A 126 24.63 27.44 -30.16
N ALA A 127 25.34 26.35 -29.94
CA ALA A 127 24.80 25.18 -29.24
C ALA A 127 24.59 25.41 -27.73
N ASN A 128 25.49 26.17 -27.08
CA ASN A 128 25.36 26.48 -25.66
C ASN A 128 24.19 27.46 -25.38
N LEU A 129 23.91 28.40 -26.28
CA LEU A 129 22.80 29.35 -26.11
C LEU A 129 21.42 28.67 -26.23
N THR A 130 21.32 27.62 -27.02
CA THR A 130 20.09 26.82 -27.20
C THR A 130 19.86 25.89 -26.00
N LEU A 131 20.92 25.31 -25.45
CA LEU A 131 20.86 24.45 -24.26
C LEU A 131 20.50 25.26 -23.01
N ASP A 132 21.09 26.45 -22.84
CA ASP A 132 20.77 27.37 -21.72
C ASP A 132 19.30 27.83 -21.75
N LYS A 133 18.77 28.13 -22.94
CA LYS A 133 17.34 28.49 -23.09
C LYS A 133 16.40 27.30 -22.86
N MET A 134 16.78 26.09 -23.24
CA MET A 134 16.00 24.88 -22.93
C MET A 134 16.03 24.58 -21.44
N MET A 135 17.19 24.72 -20.77
CA MET A 135 17.29 24.57 -19.30
C MET A 135 16.47 25.62 -18.55
N GLU A 136 16.50 26.88 -19.00
CA GLU A 136 15.72 27.96 -18.39
C GLU A 136 14.21 27.71 -18.53
N LYS A 137 13.77 27.24 -19.69
CA LYS A 137 12.38 26.86 -19.95
C LYS A 137 11.94 25.64 -19.12
N PHE A 138 12.81 24.66 -18.97
CA PHE A 138 12.57 23.47 -18.13
C PHE A 138 12.46 23.84 -16.63
N LEU A 139 13.34 24.73 -16.15
CA LEU A 139 13.31 25.23 -14.77
C LEU A 139 12.04 26.05 -14.49
N GLN A 140 11.63 26.90 -15.43
CA GLN A 140 10.39 27.67 -15.32
C GLN A 140 9.17 26.74 -15.29
N GLN A 141 9.13 25.74 -16.15
CA GLN A 141 8.05 24.76 -16.21
C GLN A 141 7.99 23.90 -14.93
N SER A 142 9.13 23.60 -14.31
CA SER A 142 9.20 22.91 -13.03
C SER A 142 8.64 23.75 -11.88
N VAL A 143 8.95 25.06 -11.83
CA VAL A 143 8.42 26.00 -10.84
C VAL A 143 6.90 26.16 -10.99
N ASP A 144 6.43 26.34 -12.22
CA ASP A 144 4.99 26.47 -12.51
C ASP A 144 4.20 25.21 -12.14
N THR A 145 4.81 24.04 -12.30
CA THR A 145 4.21 22.74 -11.92
C THR A 145 4.15 22.59 -10.40
N GLU A 146 5.19 23.00 -9.70
CA GLU A 146 5.27 22.97 -8.23
C GLU A 146 4.24 23.94 -7.61
N GLU A 147 4.10 25.14 -8.18
CA GLU A 147 3.10 26.13 -7.73
C GLU A 147 1.65 25.66 -7.97
N LYS A 148 1.38 25.00 -9.10
CA LYS A 148 0.08 24.36 -9.37
C LYS A 148 -0.22 23.23 -8.39
N PHE A 149 0.79 22.43 -8.04
CA PHE A 149 0.65 21.36 -7.06
C PHE A 149 0.30 21.91 -5.67
N TYR A 150 0.99 22.98 -5.20
CA TYR A 150 0.68 23.59 -3.91
C TYR A 150 -0.72 24.22 -3.88
N ARG A 151 -1.17 24.86 -4.95
CA ARG A 151 -2.55 25.39 -5.04
C ARG A 151 -3.59 24.27 -5.01
N TYR A 152 -3.32 23.14 -5.66
CA TYR A 152 -4.20 21.97 -5.63
C TYR A 152 -4.28 21.35 -4.23
N GLU A 153 -3.15 21.18 -3.56
CA GLU A 153 -3.11 20.66 -2.18
C GLU A 153 -3.83 21.59 -1.20
N GLU A 154 -3.66 22.90 -1.33
CA GLU A 154 -4.38 23.87 -0.50
C GLU A 154 -5.90 23.81 -0.72
N GLN A 155 -6.35 23.68 -1.96
CA GLN A 155 -7.76 23.49 -2.27
C GLN A 155 -8.30 22.17 -1.70
N ARG A 156 -7.52 21.09 -1.80
CA ARG A 156 -7.89 19.78 -1.25
C ARG A 156 -8.06 19.83 0.26
N LEU A 157 -7.15 20.48 0.97
CA LEU A 157 -7.24 20.66 2.42
C LEU A 157 -8.47 21.49 2.83
N LYS A 158 -8.77 22.55 2.11
CA LYS A 158 -9.99 23.36 2.35
C LYS A 158 -11.29 22.58 2.14
N ILE A 159 -11.32 21.66 1.18
CA ILE A 159 -12.48 20.79 0.94
C ILE A 159 -12.59 19.74 2.06
N GLU A 160 -11.49 19.20 2.51
CA GLU A 160 -11.44 18.19 3.59
C GLU A 160 -11.85 18.79 4.95
N ASP A 161 -11.44 20.04 5.24
CA ASP A 161 -11.87 20.75 6.44
C ASP A 161 -13.36 21.06 6.42
N LYS A 162 -13.92 21.53 5.30
CA LYS A 162 -15.36 21.72 5.14
C LYS A 162 -16.17 20.43 5.30
N ARG A 163 -15.61 19.30 4.84
CA ARG A 163 -16.23 17.99 5.00
C ARG A 163 -16.26 17.58 6.48
N ARG A 164 -15.16 17.78 7.21
CA ARG A 164 -15.06 17.53 8.65
C ARG A 164 -16.05 18.40 9.46
N GLU A 165 -16.15 19.69 9.13
CA GLU A 165 -17.12 20.59 9.75
C GLU A 165 -18.57 20.15 9.51
N ALA A 166 -18.88 19.71 8.29
CA ALA A 166 -20.21 19.19 7.95
C ALA A 166 -20.52 17.85 8.65
N GLU A 167 -19.54 16.99 8.85
CA GLU A 167 -19.66 15.72 9.56
C GLU A 167 -19.89 15.96 11.06
N HIS A 168 -19.13 16.85 11.65
CA HIS A 168 -19.32 17.26 13.06
C HIS A 168 -20.67 17.95 13.31
N ALA A 169 -21.15 18.77 12.38
CA ALA A 169 -22.47 19.38 12.45
C ALA A 169 -23.60 18.32 12.41
N ARG A 170 -23.45 17.27 11.60
CA ARG A 170 -24.39 16.14 11.55
C ARG A 170 -24.39 15.33 12.86
N GLU A 171 -23.23 15.08 13.45
CA GLU A 171 -23.11 14.40 14.75
C GLU A 171 -23.80 15.18 15.85
N LEU A 172 -23.59 16.50 15.92
CA LEU A 172 -24.28 17.37 16.88
C LEU A 172 -25.80 17.34 16.68
N GLN A 173 -26.27 17.37 15.45
CA GLN A 173 -27.70 17.30 15.15
C GLN A 173 -28.30 15.95 15.57
N MET A 174 -27.57 14.85 15.35
CA MET A 174 -28.00 13.51 15.76
C MET A 174 -28.06 13.38 17.30
N LEU A 175 -27.06 13.93 18.01
CA LEU A 175 -27.09 13.97 19.50
C LEU A 175 -28.23 14.81 20.03
N GLN A 176 -28.57 15.92 19.37
CA GLN A 176 -29.69 16.78 19.74
C GLN A 176 -31.04 16.06 19.52
N MET A 177 -31.21 15.33 18.43
CA MET A 177 -32.41 14.50 18.19
C MET A 177 -32.52 13.36 19.19
N LEU A 178 -31.44 12.67 19.56
CA LEU A 178 -31.42 11.65 20.60
C LEU A 178 -31.81 12.25 21.97
N GLY A 179 -31.31 13.43 22.30
CA GLY A 179 -31.70 14.15 23.51
C GLY A 179 -33.19 14.47 23.56
N GLN A 180 -33.80 14.91 22.45
CA GLN A 180 -35.23 15.18 22.34
C GLN A 180 -36.07 13.90 22.45
N MET A 181 -35.63 12.78 21.86
CA MET A 181 -36.30 11.48 22.00
C MET A 181 -36.28 10.99 23.46
N LEU A 182 -35.14 11.10 24.14
CA LEU A 182 -35.03 10.71 25.55
C LEU A 182 -35.90 11.59 26.46
N ALA A 183 -35.99 12.89 26.21
CA ALA A 183 -36.86 13.81 26.90
C ALA A 183 -38.37 13.48 26.70
N GLY A 184 -38.74 13.08 25.46
CA GLY A 184 -40.08 12.62 25.11
C GLY A 184 -40.48 11.33 25.84
N ILE A 185 -39.55 10.38 25.99
CA ILE A 185 -39.77 9.13 26.75
C ILE A 185 -39.96 9.43 28.24
N SER A 186 -39.17 10.35 28.79
CA SER A 186 -39.29 10.75 30.21
C SER A 186 -40.63 11.39 30.52
N SER A 187 -41.20 12.21 29.61
CA SER A 187 -42.51 12.83 29.77
C SER A 187 -43.68 11.82 29.69
N THR A 188 -43.58 10.80 28.83
CA THR A 188 -44.59 9.73 28.71
C THR A 188 -44.59 8.78 29.91
N VAL A 189 -43.44 8.54 30.53
CA VAL A 189 -43.34 7.74 31.77
C VAL A 189 -43.94 8.51 32.94
N SER A 190 -43.77 9.84 33.03
CA SER A 190 -44.33 10.68 34.10
C SER A 190 -45.86 10.83 34.01
N GLN A 191 -46.45 10.80 32.81
CA GLN A 191 -47.92 10.83 32.64
C GLN A 191 -48.60 9.48 32.93
N ARG A 192 -47.90 8.36 32.85
CA ARG A 192 -48.44 7.03 33.16
C ARG A 192 -48.47 6.71 34.65
N SER A 193 -47.78 7.47 35.50
CA SER A 193 -47.75 7.29 36.95
C SER A 193 -48.88 8.04 37.71
N GLN A 194 -49.76 8.79 37.03
CA GLN A 194 -50.85 9.56 37.68
C GLN A 194 -52.25 9.01 37.50
N SER A 195 -52.46 7.80 37.00
CA SER A 195 -53.78 7.22 36.80
C SER A 195 -53.87 5.76 37.27
N ILE A 196 -53.79 5.51 38.57
CA ILE A 196 -54.29 4.28 39.17
C ILE A 196 -55.04 4.67 40.52
N PRO A 197 -56.38 4.51 40.63
CA PRO A 197 -57.06 4.67 41.87
C PRO A 197 -56.90 3.42 42.75
N ALA A 198 -56.64 3.67 44.02
CA ALA A 198 -56.56 2.66 45.07
C ALA A 198 -57.94 2.09 45.42
N SER A 199 -58.02 0.79 45.56
CA SER A 199 -59.05 0.15 46.42
C SER A 199 -58.59 -1.21 46.98
N PRO A 200 -59.14 -1.69 48.10
CA PRO A 200 -58.33 -2.30 49.15
C PRO A 200 -58.44 -3.84 49.27
N PRO A 201 -57.84 -4.49 50.28
CA PRO A 201 -57.41 -5.89 50.23
C PRO A 201 -58.44 -6.88 50.74
N GLN A 202 -58.48 -8.09 50.23
CA GLN A 202 -59.02 -9.24 50.96
C GLN A 202 -58.18 -10.51 50.76
N ARG A 203 -58.13 -11.22 51.87
CA ARG A 203 -57.39 -12.37 52.34
C ARG A 203 -57.55 -13.65 51.54
N ALA A 204 -56.41 -14.35 51.44
CA ALA A 204 -56.18 -15.77 51.79
C ALA A 204 -57.16 -16.86 51.32
N ASN A 205 -56.67 -17.88 50.62
CA ASN A 205 -56.40 -19.24 51.08
C ASN A 205 -56.22 -20.27 49.99
N HIS A 206 -55.13 -21.00 50.11
CA HIS A 206 -54.90 -22.44 49.94
C HIS A 206 -55.55 -23.30 48.84
N ARG A 207 -54.62 -24.14 48.27
CA ARG A 207 -54.75 -25.54 47.77
C ARG A 207 -54.88 -25.69 46.27
N SER A 208 -53.82 -26.16 45.65
CA SER A 208 -53.38 -27.54 45.34
C SER A 208 -54.30 -28.38 44.42
N TYR A 209 -53.65 -29.13 43.52
CA TYR A 209 -54.10 -30.19 42.60
C TYR A 209 -54.68 -29.67 41.26
N GLY A 210 -54.21 -30.01 40.08
CA GLY A 210 -53.84 -31.35 39.61
C GLY A 210 -54.48 -31.56 38.23
N ASP A 211 -53.77 -32.08 37.30
CA ASP A 211 -54.19 -32.89 36.14
C ASP A 211 -54.89 -32.31 34.92
N ASN A 212 -54.15 -32.48 33.85
CA ASN A 212 -54.54 -33.02 32.52
C ASN A 212 -55.95 -32.76 31.99
N PHE A 213 -56.04 -32.27 30.77
CA PHE A 213 -56.56 -33.06 29.66
C PHE A 213 -56.51 -32.32 28.30
N ASN A 214 -56.11 -33.11 27.33
CA ASN A 214 -56.10 -32.96 25.92
C ASN A 214 -57.51 -32.66 25.35
N TYR A 215 -57.65 -31.93 24.24
CA TYR A 215 -58.32 -32.40 23.02
C TYR A 215 -58.29 -31.37 21.86
N ASN A 216 -58.02 -31.96 20.71
CA ASN A 216 -58.07 -31.43 19.35
C ASN A 216 -59.40 -30.72 18.99
N ALA A 217 -59.30 -29.78 18.06
CA ALA A 217 -59.98 -29.88 16.73
C ALA A 217 -59.75 -28.62 15.87
N MET A 218 -59.22 -28.88 14.70
CA MET A 218 -59.47 -28.33 13.38
C MET A 218 -59.99 -26.89 13.23
N THR A 219 -59.17 -26.03 12.60
CA THR A 219 -59.59 -25.40 11.32
C THR A 219 -58.37 -25.01 10.48
N ALA A 220 -58.38 -25.41 9.24
CA ALA A 220 -57.41 -25.12 8.22
C ALA A 220 -57.50 -23.66 7.78
N ALA A 221 -56.38 -22.95 7.75
CA ALA A 221 -56.15 -21.77 6.93
C ALA A 221 -54.68 -21.66 6.56
N LEU A 222 -54.37 -21.91 5.35
CA LEU A 222 -53.29 -21.48 4.47
C LEU A 222 -52.06 -20.86 5.17
N SER A 223 -51.00 -21.64 5.30
CA SER A 223 -49.63 -21.19 5.59
C SER A 223 -48.95 -20.68 4.33
N PRO A 224 -48.30 -19.52 4.34
CA PRO A 224 -47.36 -19.17 3.28
C PRO A 224 -46.06 -19.99 3.42
N PRO A 225 -45.30 -20.19 2.34
CA PRO A 225 -44.23 -21.17 2.32
C PRO A 225 -43.06 -20.74 3.23
N ILE A 226 -42.61 -21.73 3.99
CA ILE A 226 -41.38 -21.67 4.80
C ILE A 226 -40.16 -21.54 3.86
N VAL A 227 -39.66 -20.32 3.70
CA VAL A 227 -38.38 -20.03 3.00
C VAL A 227 -37.44 -19.19 3.87
N ILE A 228 -37.68 -19.00 5.16
CA ILE A 228 -36.89 -18.04 5.98
C ILE A 228 -36.00 -18.70 7.04
N GLU A 229 -35.95 -20.01 7.19
CA GLU A 229 -35.12 -20.60 8.25
C GLU A 229 -33.76 -21.18 7.83
N ARG A 230 -33.32 -21.03 6.59
CA ARG A 230 -31.97 -21.44 6.19
C ARG A 230 -30.93 -20.32 6.14
N SER A 231 -31.33 -19.07 6.33
CA SER A 231 -30.41 -17.92 6.21
C SER A 231 -29.71 -17.52 7.53
N PHE A 232 -30.13 -18.03 8.67
CA PHE A 232 -29.55 -17.65 9.98
C PHE A 232 -28.44 -18.56 10.51
N SER A 233 -28.07 -19.61 9.79
CA SER A 233 -27.02 -20.55 10.23
C SER A 233 -25.60 -20.24 9.73
N LEU A 234 -25.39 -19.14 8.97
CA LEU A 234 -24.11 -18.80 8.34
C LEU A 234 -23.21 -17.85 9.16
N HIS A 235 -23.66 -17.37 10.32
CA HIS A 235 -22.83 -16.59 11.23
C HIS A 235 -22.14 -17.46 12.29
N ARG A 236 -21.53 -18.59 11.87
CA ARG A 236 -20.51 -19.20 12.72
C ARG A 236 -19.28 -18.29 12.65
N THR A 237 -19.06 -17.49 13.69
CA THR A 237 -17.72 -17.04 14.05
C THR A 237 -16.81 -18.26 14.02
N HIS A 238 -15.83 -18.29 13.09
CA HIS A 238 -14.85 -19.38 13.05
C HIS A 238 -14.28 -19.56 14.44
N SER A 239 -14.41 -20.76 14.97
CA SER A 239 -13.82 -21.09 16.27
C SER A 239 -12.30 -21.00 16.16
N LEU A 240 -11.58 -20.83 17.26
CA LEU A 240 -10.11 -20.87 17.27
C LEU A 240 -9.57 -22.15 16.61
N LYS A 241 -10.30 -23.28 16.75
CA LYS A 241 -9.99 -24.54 16.07
C LYS A 241 -10.10 -24.45 14.53
N ASP A 242 -11.12 -23.74 14.03
CA ASP A 242 -11.28 -23.58 12.58
C ASP A 242 -10.15 -22.72 11.98
N MET A 243 -9.70 -21.70 12.70
CA MET A 243 -8.57 -20.88 12.29
C MET A 243 -7.26 -21.67 12.30
N GLU A 244 -6.97 -22.45 13.35
CA GLU A 244 -5.78 -23.29 13.41
C GLU A 244 -5.76 -24.34 12.29
N ASN A 245 -6.93 -24.92 11.98
CA ASN A 245 -7.07 -25.84 10.84
C ASN A 245 -6.70 -25.17 9.51
N ILE A 246 -7.11 -23.91 9.27
CA ILE A 246 -6.75 -23.18 8.04
C ILE A 246 -5.25 -22.86 8.01
N PHE A 247 -4.63 -22.44 9.12
CA PHE A 247 -3.18 -22.24 9.20
C PHE A 247 -2.42 -23.51 8.87
N GLN A 248 -2.88 -24.68 9.35
CA GLN A 248 -2.28 -25.96 9.00
C GLN A 248 -2.38 -26.26 7.50
N LEU A 249 -3.50 -25.91 6.85
CA LEU A 249 -3.62 -26.05 5.40
C LEU A 249 -2.66 -25.12 4.66
N VAL A 250 -2.45 -23.88 5.15
CA VAL A 250 -1.44 -22.99 4.58
C VAL A 250 -0.03 -23.60 4.70
N ARG A 251 0.33 -24.16 5.86
CA ARG A 251 1.61 -24.85 6.05
C ARG A 251 1.77 -26.04 5.08
N ASN A 252 0.70 -26.79 4.83
CA ASN A 252 0.73 -27.96 3.94
C ASN A 252 1.01 -27.61 2.47
N VAL A 253 0.67 -26.39 2.01
CA VAL A 253 0.93 -25.98 0.63
C VAL A 253 2.31 -25.37 0.43
N ILE A 254 2.98 -24.96 1.51
CA ILE A 254 4.34 -24.40 1.45
C ILE A 254 5.33 -25.52 1.14
N PRO A 255 6.13 -25.38 0.06
CA PRO A 255 7.08 -26.39 -0.32
C PRO A 255 8.25 -26.45 0.69
N PRO A 256 8.72 -27.64 1.09
CA PRO A 256 9.85 -27.76 2.00
C PRO A 256 11.15 -27.30 1.33
N LEU A 257 12.00 -26.59 2.06
CA LEU A 257 13.35 -26.26 1.62
C LEU A 257 14.22 -27.52 1.61
N THR A 258 14.65 -27.95 0.44
CA THR A 258 15.49 -29.14 0.27
C THR A 258 16.66 -28.85 -0.66
N GLY A 259 17.82 -29.47 -0.40
CA GLY A 259 19.00 -29.37 -1.25
C GLY A 259 18.87 -29.97 -2.65
N LYS A 260 17.72 -30.57 -2.99
CA LYS A 260 17.42 -31.15 -4.31
C LYS A 260 16.75 -30.19 -5.26
N ARG A 261 16.32 -28.99 -4.79
CA ARG A 261 15.66 -27.98 -5.61
C ARG A 261 16.65 -27.09 -6.32
N HIS A 262 16.27 -26.65 -7.53
CA HIS A 262 17.05 -25.74 -8.35
C HIS A 262 16.36 -24.37 -8.43
N LYS A 263 17.14 -23.32 -8.65
CA LYS A 263 16.65 -21.94 -8.84
C LYS A 263 15.51 -21.88 -9.87
N GLY A 264 14.41 -21.28 -9.47
CA GLY A 264 13.19 -21.13 -10.26
C GLY A 264 12.12 -22.19 -9.97
N GLN A 265 12.34 -23.15 -9.10
CA GLN A 265 11.35 -24.19 -8.74
C GLN A 265 10.37 -23.73 -7.65
N ASP A 266 10.82 -22.86 -6.74
CA ASP A 266 9.99 -22.35 -5.64
C ASP A 266 9.12 -21.14 -6.05
N GLY A 267 9.32 -20.62 -7.25
CA GLY A 267 8.44 -19.60 -7.83
C GLY A 267 9.16 -18.66 -8.79
N ARG A 268 8.53 -18.39 -9.91
CA ARG A 268 8.88 -17.31 -10.85
C ARG A 268 7.64 -16.47 -11.04
N ILE A 269 7.62 -15.30 -10.38
CA ILE A 269 6.44 -14.46 -10.27
C ILE A 269 6.58 -13.28 -11.24
N GLY A 270 5.55 -13.03 -12.05
CA GLY A 270 5.46 -11.87 -12.91
C GLY A 270 4.60 -10.78 -12.28
N ILE A 271 5.08 -9.55 -12.27
CA ILE A 271 4.31 -8.37 -11.84
C ILE A 271 4.12 -7.50 -13.08
N VAL A 272 2.88 -7.25 -13.47
CA VAL A 272 2.50 -6.41 -14.60
C VAL A 272 1.94 -5.10 -14.07
N GLY A 273 2.73 -4.04 -14.15
CA GLY A 273 2.40 -2.72 -13.64
C GLY A 273 3.64 -1.86 -13.47
N GLY A 274 3.43 -0.61 -13.11
CA GLY A 274 4.48 0.41 -13.04
C GLY A 274 4.41 1.35 -14.23
N CYS A 275 3.97 2.59 -13.94
CA CYS A 275 3.98 3.70 -14.87
C CYS A 275 4.83 4.85 -14.32
N GLN A 276 4.90 5.95 -15.02
CA GLN A 276 5.75 7.10 -14.68
C GLN A 276 5.54 7.57 -13.25
N GLU A 277 4.29 7.64 -12.77
CA GLU A 277 3.93 8.13 -11.44
C GLU A 277 4.05 7.05 -10.36
N TYR A 278 3.83 5.77 -10.70
CA TYR A 278 3.68 4.68 -9.74
C TYR A 278 4.75 3.60 -9.90
N THR A 279 5.97 3.92 -9.50
CA THR A 279 7.11 2.98 -9.55
C THR A 279 7.24 2.14 -8.28
N GLY A 280 6.68 2.61 -7.16
CA GLY A 280 6.80 1.95 -5.85
C GLY A 280 5.92 0.70 -5.73
N ALA A 281 4.68 0.73 -6.24
CA ALA A 281 3.73 -0.36 -6.10
C ALA A 281 4.23 -1.68 -6.73
N PRO A 282 4.66 -1.72 -8.01
CA PRO A 282 5.21 -2.95 -8.58
C PRO A 282 6.51 -3.40 -7.90
N TYR A 283 7.31 -2.46 -7.38
CA TYR A 283 8.48 -2.80 -6.58
C TYR A 283 8.09 -3.52 -5.29
N PHE A 284 7.10 -2.99 -4.53
CA PHE A 284 6.67 -3.62 -3.28
C PHE A 284 6.07 -5.01 -3.52
N ALA A 285 5.26 -5.20 -4.56
CA ALA A 285 4.75 -6.51 -4.92
C ALA A 285 5.88 -7.48 -5.29
N ALA A 286 6.82 -7.04 -6.13
CA ALA A 286 7.92 -7.87 -6.64
C ALA A 286 8.92 -8.27 -5.55
N ILE A 287 9.32 -7.33 -4.69
CA ILE A 287 10.28 -7.61 -3.61
C ILE A 287 9.64 -8.46 -2.52
N THR A 288 8.34 -8.28 -2.24
CA THR A 288 7.62 -9.12 -1.31
C THR A 288 7.54 -10.56 -1.80
N ALA A 289 7.30 -10.80 -3.09
CA ALA A 289 7.35 -12.14 -3.65
C ALA A 289 8.68 -12.85 -3.37
N LEU A 290 9.81 -12.17 -3.54
CA LEU A 290 11.13 -12.72 -3.17
C LEU A 290 11.26 -12.96 -1.66
N LYS A 291 10.73 -12.06 -0.82
CA LYS A 291 10.80 -12.20 0.65
C LYS A 291 9.91 -13.30 1.20
N VAL A 292 8.85 -13.68 0.50
CA VAL A 292 7.99 -14.83 0.81
C VAL A 292 8.68 -16.15 0.45
N GLY A 293 9.56 -16.14 -0.55
CA GLY A 293 10.33 -17.33 -0.93
C GLY A 293 10.27 -17.68 -2.41
N ALA A 294 9.78 -16.80 -3.28
CA ALA A 294 9.95 -17.00 -4.71
C ALA A 294 11.43 -16.87 -5.11
N ASP A 295 11.87 -17.68 -6.04
CA ASP A 295 13.26 -17.66 -6.53
C ASP A 295 13.54 -16.48 -7.47
N LEU A 296 12.55 -16.08 -8.27
CA LEU A 296 12.68 -15.03 -9.26
C LEU A 296 11.41 -14.16 -9.27
N SER A 297 11.62 -12.86 -9.42
CA SER A 297 10.54 -11.90 -9.60
C SER A 297 10.82 -11.02 -10.82
N HIS A 298 9.86 -11.01 -11.74
CA HIS A 298 9.90 -10.27 -12.99
C HIS A 298 8.90 -9.12 -12.93
N VAL A 299 9.33 -7.92 -13.31
CA VAL A 299 8.46 -6.73 -13.38
C VAL A 299 8.34 -6.29 -14.83
N PHE A 300 7.14 -6.29 -15.37
CA PHE A 300 6.80 -5.77 -16.70
C PHE A 300 6.17 -4.41 -16.53
N CYS A 301 6.90 -3.35 -16.85
CA CYS A 301 6.50 -1.96 -16.61
C CYS A 301 6.77 -1.08 -17.84
N THR A 302 6.37 0.20 -17.74
CA THR A 302 6.70 1.18 -18.77
C THR A 302 8.21 1.44 -18.81
N LYS A 303 8.69 1.96 -19.93
CA LYS A 303 10.10 2.30 -20.13
C LYS A 303 10.60 3.31 -19.10
N ASP A 304 9.79 4.32 -18.78
CA ASP A 304 10.17 5.38 -17.84
C ASP A 304 10.24 4.85 -16.40
N ALA A 305 9.35 3.95 -16.01
CA ALA A 305 9.36 3.32 -14.69
C ALA A 305 10.54 2.36 -14.50
N ALA A 306 10.97 1.68 -15.56
CA ALA A 306 11.93 0.57 -15.48
C ALA A 306 13.27 0.96 -14.85
N THR A 307 13.83 2.11 -15.24
CA THR A 307 15.13 2.58 -14.70
C THR A 307 15.01 2.88 -13.19
N VAL A 308 13.91 3.45 -12.78
CA VAL A 308 13.65 3.78 -11.38
C VAL A 308 13.47 2.49 -10.56
N ILE A 309 12.67 1.53 -11.04
CA ILE A 309 12.45 0.26 -10.35
C ILE A 309 13.75 -0.55 -10.23
N LYS A 310 14.58 -0.59 -11.27
CA LYS A 310 15.93 -1.21 -11.24
C LYS A 310 16.84 -0.58 -10.18
N SER A 311 16.69 0.70 -9.89
CA SER A 311 17.49 1.38 -8.88
C SER A 311 17.08 1.03 -7.44
N TYR A 312 15.87 0.48 -7.23
CA TYR A 312 15.40 0.10 -5.91
C TYR A 312 16.00 -1.21 -5.41
N SER A 313 16.19 -2.19 -6.32
CA SER A 313 16.74 -3.50 -5.95
C SER A 313 17.37 -4.21 -7.15
N PRO A 314 18.62 -4.74 -7.00
CA PRO A 314 19.29 -5.52 -8.04
C PRO A 314 18.71 -6.95 -8.19
N GLU A 315 17.89 -7.43 -7.25
CA GLU A 315 17.31 -8.77 -7.29
C GLU A 315 16.16 -8.89 -8.29
N LEU A 316 15.55 -7.76 -8.70
CA LEU A 316 14.40 -7.75 -9.59
C LEU A 316 14.83 -7.80 -11.06
N ILE A 317 14.12 -8.60 -11.86
CA ILE A 317 14.29 -8.68 -13.31
C ILE A 317 13.24 -7.76 -13.94
N VAL A 318 13.65 -6.59 -14.42
CA VAL A 318 12.72 -5.54 -14.90
C VAL A 318 12.74 -5.44 -16.42
N HIS A 319 11.55 -5.56 -17.02
CA HIS A 319 11.29 -5.52 -18.45
C HIS A 319 10.56 -4.23 -18.84
N PRO A 320 11.21 -3.30 -19.59
CA PRO A 320 10.62 -2.02 -20.01
C PRO A 320 9.77 -2.19 -21.28
N VAL A 321 8.63 -2.86 -21.20
CA VAL A 321 7.87 -3.30 -22.38
C VAL A 321 6.40 -2.90 -22.36
N LEU A 322 5.85 -2.46 -21.22
CA LEU A 322 4.40 -2.37 -21.02
C LEU A 322 3.73 -1.26 -21.84
N ASP A 323 4.45 -0.20 -22.19
CA ASP A 323 4.05 0.92 -23.06
C ASP A 323 4.40 0.70 -24.53
N SER A 324 4.95 -0.46 -24.88
CA SER A 324 5.30 -0.81 -26.26
C SER A 324 4.05 -1.27 -27.04
N PRO A 325 3.94 -0.98 -28.34
CA PRO A 325 2.93 -1.56 -29.21
C PRO A 325 2.95 -3.09 -29.25
N ASN A 326 4.10 -3.70 -28.95
CA ASN A 326 4.28 -5.14 -28.91
C ASN A 326 4.27 -5.72 -27.49
N ALA A 327 3.81 -4.96 -26.49
CA ALA A 327 3.86 -5.34 -25.07
C ALA A 327 3.30 -6.75 -24.80
N VAL A 328 2.13 -7.05 -25.34
CA VAL A 328 1.47 -8.36 -25.16
C VAL A 328 2.38 -9.49 -25.68
N HIS A 329 2.95 -9.34 -26.88
CA HIS A 329 3.85 -10.34 -27.45
C HIS A 329 5.15 -10.48 -26.66
N GLU A 330 5.73 -9.36 -26.20
CA GLU A 330 6.96 -9.39 -25.37
C GLU A 330 6.71 -10.10 -24.03
N VAL A 331 5.58 -9.84 -23.37
CA VAL A 331 5.23 -10.52 -22.12
C VAL A 331 4.88 -12.00 -22.39
N GLU A 332 4.17 -12.31 -23.48
CA GLU A 332 3.81 -13.69 -23.84
C GLU A 332 5.02 -14.63 -23.94
N LYS A 333 6.19 -14.13 -24.38
CA LYS A 333 7.43 -14.92 -24.41
C LYS A 333 7.89 -15.40 -23.03
N TRP A 334 7.50 -14.69 -21.98
CA TRP A 334 7.86 -15.01 -20.60
C TRP A 334 6.83 -15.87 -19.89
N LEU A 335 5.54 -15.79 -20.27
CA LEU A 335 4.44 -16.53 -19.61
C LEU A 335 4.73 -18.04 -19.44
N PRO A 336 5.32 -18.76 -20.39
CA PRO A 336 5.65 -20.18 -20.22
C PRO A 336 6.68 -20.46 -19.10
N ARG A 337 7.41 -19.43 -18.69
CA ARG A 337 8.43 -19.52 -17.63
C ARG A 337 7.92 -19.02 -16.29
N LEU A 338 6.79 -18.31 -16.26
CA LEU A 338 6.19 -17.78 -15.06
C LEU A 338 5.23 -18.79 -14.44
N HIS A 339 5.13 -18.79 -13.14
CA HIS A 339 4.25 -19.66 -12.38
C HIS A 339 2.98 -18.98 -11.91
N SER A 340 3.00 -17.66 -11.77
CA SER A 340 1.84 -16.81 -11.56
C SER A 340 2.12 -15.39 -12.04
N VAL A 341 1.06 -14.60 -12.24
CA VAL A 341 1.16 -13.17 -12.56
C VAL A 341 0.28 -12.34 -11.64
N VAL A 342 0.81 -11.21 -11.22
CA VAL A 342 0.11 -10.15 -10.47
C VAL A 342 -0.06 -8.97 -11.42
N ILE A 343 -1.29 -8.51 -11.63
CA ILE A 343 -1.60 -7.46 -12.60
C ILE A 343 -2.29 -6.30 -11.88
N GLY A 344 -1.76 -5.10 -12.05
CA GLY A 344 -2.36 -3.87 -11.59
C GLY A 344 -1.55 -3.00 -10.64
N PRO A 345 -0.60 -3.48 -9.82
CA PRO A 345 0.19 -2.62 -8.96
C PRO A 345 0.88 -1.49 -9.73
N GLY A 346 0.42 -0.24 -9.54
CA GLY A 346 0.95 0.93 -10.21
C GLY A 346 0.81 0.93 -11.74
N LEU A 347 -0.16 0.20 -12.28
CA LEU A 347 -0.40 0.11 -13.72
C LEU A 347 -0.76 1.47 -14.35
N GLY A 348 -1.49 2.30 -13.58
CA GLY A 348 -2.09 3.52 -14.11
C GLY A 348 -3.35 3.23 -14.93
N ARG A 349 -3.91 4.30 -15.52
CA ARG A 349 -5.18 4.22 -16.29
C ARG A 349 -5.05 4.77 -17.70
N ASP A 350 -3.84 4.79 -18.22
CA ASP A 350 -3.60 5.08 -19.62
C ASP A 350 -4.23 4.00 -20.50
N GLU A 351 -4.90 4.41 -21.59
CA GLU A 351 -5.65 3.50 -22.46
C GLU A 351 -4.77 2.42 -23.08
N VAL A 352 -3.53 2.76 -23.48
CA VAL A 352 -2.58 1.82 -24.08
C VAL A 352 -2.14 0.77 -23.05
N LEU A 353 -1.87 1.22 -21.82
CA LEU A 353 -1.46 0.31 -20.73
C LEU A 353 -2.62 -0.63 -20.35
N LEU A 354 -3.85 -0.13 -20.28
CA LEU A 354 -5.03 -0.94 -19.98
C LEU A 354 -5.30 -1.95 -21.08
N GLU A 355 -5.18 -1.57 -22.36
CA GLU A 355 -5.36 -2.48 -23.49
C GLU A 355 -4.28 -3.57 -23.53
N ASN A 356 -3.03 -3.21 -23.29
CA ASN A 356 -1.94 -4.17 -23.15
C ASN A 356 -2.16 -5.13 -21.97
N ALA A 357 -2.64 -4.62 -20.83
CA ALA A 357 -2.98 -5.46 -19.67
C ALA A 357 -4.10 -6.46 -20.00
N LYS A 358 -5.15 -6.07 -20.76
CA LYS A 358 -6.19 -7.00 -21.25
C LYS A 358 -5.58 -8.14 -22.05
N GLY A 359 -4.79 -7.82 -23.06
CA GLY A 359 -4.15 -8.84 -23.90
C GLY A 359 -3.25 -9.77 -23.07
N ILE A 360 -2.55 -9.26 -22.06
CA ILE A 360 -1.72 -10.07 -21.15
C ILE A 360 -2.59 -11.00 -20.30
N ILE A 361 -3.73 -10.53 -19.77
CA ILE A 361 -4.68 -11.37 -19.02
C ILE A 361 -5.18 -12.52 -19.91
N GLU A 362 -5.59 -12.24 -21.16
CA GLU A 362 -6.06 -13.26 -22.09
C GLU A 362 -4.97 -14.31 -22.37
N LYS A 363 -3.74 -13.89 -22.62
CA LYS A 363 -2.61 -14.81 -22.83
C LYS A 363 -2.28 -15.64 -21.59
N ALA A 364 -2.34 -15.03 -20.39
CA ALA A 364 -2.12 -15.74 -19.13
C ALA A 364 -3.23 -16.79 -18.86
N LYS A 365 -4.49 -16.47 -19.18
CA LYS A 365 -5.62 -17.43 -19.12
C LYS A 365 -5.39 -18.64 -20.04
N VAL A 366 -4.98 -18.40 -21.28
CA VAL A 366 -4.67 -19.49 -22.23
C VAL A 366 -3.56 -20.40 -21.71
N LYS A 367 -2.56 -19.83 -21.01
CA LYS A 367 -1.48 -20.62 -20.37
C LYS A 367 -1.92 -21.33 -19.08
N GLY A 368 -3.10 -21.00 -18.54
CA GLY A 368 -3.66 -21.62 -17.34
C GLY A 368 -2.90 -21.33 -16.05
N ILE A 369 -2.14 -20.21 -15.98
CA ILE A 369 -1.41 -19.83 -14.77
C ILE A 369 -2.28 -19.03 -13.81
N PRO A 370 -2.03 -19.07 -12.48
CA PRO A 370 -2.71 -18.22 -11.52
C PRO A 370 -2.53 -16.74 -11.82
N ILE A 371 -3.62 -15.97 -11.72
CA ILE A 371 -3.66 -14.52 -11.98
C ILE A 371 -4.17 -13.80 -10.72
N ILE A 372 -3.40 -12.87 -10.20
CA ILE A 372 -3.81 -11.98 -9.11
C ILE A 372 -4.11 -10.61 -9.71
N ILE A 373 -5.30 -10.08 -9.45
CA ILE A 373 -5.71 -8.76 -9.92
C ILE A 373 -5.84 -7.82 -8.72
N ASP A 374 -5.09 -6.73 -8.74
CA ASP A 374 -5.08 -5.71 -7.68
C ASP A 374 -5.09 -4.29 -8.26
N ALA A 375 -5.38 -3.31 -7.47
CA ALA A 375 -5.28 -1.88 -7.78
C ALA A 375 -5.91 -1.48 -9.14
N ASP A 376 -5.14 -0.90 -10.07
CA ASP A 376 -5.68 -0.49 -11.38
C ASP A 376 -6.08 -1.66 -12.28
N GLY A 377 -5.59 -2.88 -12.01
CA GLY A 377 -6.12 -4.10 -12.61
C GLY A 377 -7.59 -4.34 -12.24
N LEU A 378 -7.99 -4.05 -11.00
CA LEU A 378 -9.39 -4.13 -10.56
C LEU A 378 -10.25 -3.04 -11.20
N TRP A 379 -9.68 -1.85 -11.45
CA TRP A 379 -10.34 -0.83 -12.26
C TRP A 379 -10.67 -1.36 -13.66
N LEU A 380 -9.70 -1.98 -14.32
CA LEU A 380 -9.90 -2.60 -15.64
C LEU A 380 -11.01 -3.66 -15.61
N ILE A 381 -10.98 -4.57 -14.62
CA ILE A 381 -12.01 -5.61 -14.47
C ILE A 381 -13.39 -5.01 -14.19
N SER A 382 -13.49 -3.91 -13.44
CA SER A 382 -14.78 -3.25 -13.21
C SER A 382 -15.40 -2.64 -14.46
N GLN A 383 -14.59 -2.28 -15.46
CA GLN A 383 -15.08 -1.82 -16.77
C GLN A 383 -15.47 -2.99 -17.68
N GLN A 384 -14.79 -4.13 -17.56
CA GLN A 384 -15.02 -5.30 -18.40
C GLN A 384 -14.89 -6.60 -17.58
N PRO A 385 -15.89 -6.95 -16.74
CA PRO A 385 -15.80 -8.13 -15.87
C PRO A 385 -15.64 -9.45 -16.64
N SER A 386 -16.19 -9.56 -17.84
CA SER A 386 -16.07 -10.74 -18.70
C SER A 386 -14.62 -11.15 -19.02
N LEU A 387 -13.67 -10.22 -18.90
CA LEU A 387 -12.26 -10.48 -19.14
C LEU A 387 -11.71 -11.58 -18.23
N ILE A 388 -12.16 -11.65 -16.97
CA ILE A 388 -11.67 -12.62 -15.98
C ILE A 388 -12.76 -13.56 -15.46
N GLN A 389 -14.05 -13.23 -15.66
CA GLN A 389 -15.18 -14.01 -15.18
C GLN A 389 -15.07 -15.48 -15.57
N GLY A 390 -15.32 -16.37 -14.61
CA GLY A 390 -15.23 -17.82 -14.81
C GLY A 390 -13.82 -18.42 -14.82
N TYR A 391 -12.77 -17.59 -14.79
CA TYR A 391 -11.40 -18.09 -14.68
C TYR A 391 -11.03 -18.41 -13.22
N GLN A 392 -11.37 -19.60 -12.74
CA GLN A 392 -11.24 -19.99 -11.32
C GLN A 392 -9.81 -19.98 -10.77
N ARG A 393 -8.78 -19.75 -11.62
CA ARG A 393 -7.40 -19.56 -11.18
C ARG A 393 -7.07 -18.08 -10.97
N ALA A 394 -8.08 -17.23 -10.85
CA ALA A 394 -7.91 -15.81 -10.52
C ALA A 394 -8.25 -15.51 -9.07
N ILE A 395 -7.52 -14.55 -8.48
CA ILE A 395 -7.77 -13.96 -7.17
C ILE A 395 -7.90 -12.45 -7.36
N LEU A 396 -9.02 -11.89 -6.92
CA LEU A 396 -9.27 -10.45 -6.93
C LEU A 396 -9.08 -9.89 -5.51
N THR A 397 -8.39 -8.76 -5.37
CA THR A 397 -8.04 -8.19 -4.05
C THR A 397 -8.59 -6.77 -3.84
N PRO A 398 -9.90 -6.53 -4.00
CA PRO A 398 -10.45 -5.20 -3.87
C PRO A 398 -10.40 -4.65 -2.44
N ASN A 399 -10.05 -3.36 -2.28
CA ASN A 399 -10.42 -2.58 -1.11
C ASN A 399 -11.92 -2.24 -1.14
N TYR A 400 -12.45 -1.60 -0.10
CA TYR A 400 -13.89 -1.31 -0.02
C TYR A 400 -14.43 -0.56 -1.25
N MET A 401 -13.73 0.46 -1.75
CA MET A 401 -14.17 1.25 -2.90
C MET A 401 -14.05 0.51 -4.23
N GLU A 402 -12.99 -0.28 -4.38
CA GLU A 402 -12.80 -1.18 -5.52
C GLU A 402 -13.86 -2.28 -5.52
N PHE A 403 -14.18 -2.82 -4.34
CA PHE A 403 -15.22 -3.82 -4.15
C PHE A 403 -16.59 -3.27 -4.54
N SER A 404 -17.00 -2.11 -4.01
CA SER A 404 -18.30 -1.49 -4.34
C SER A 404 -18.44 -1.28 -5.83
N ARG A 405 -17.41 -0.76 -6.48
CA ARG A 405 -17.43 -0.53 -7.94
C ARG A 405 -17.58 -1.82 -8.73
N LEU A 406 -16.84 -2.87 -8.35
CA LEU A 406 -16.92 -4.17 -9.02
C LEU A 406 -18.27 -4.87 -8.74
N TYR A 407 -18.78 -4.75 -7.52
CA TYR A 407 -20.06 -5.30 -7.10
C TYR A 407 -21.20 -4.67 -7.90
N GLU A 408 -21.25 -3.34 -7.97
CA GLU A 408 -22.24 -2.58 -8.75
C GLU A 408 -22.14 -2.90 -10.25
N ALA A 409 -20.93 -3.04 -10.79
CA ALA A 409 -20.74 -3.40 -12.21
C ALA A 409 -21.29 -4.78 -12.54
N MET A 410 -21.16 -5.74 -11.60
CA MET A 410 -21.60 -7.13 -11.79
C MET A 410 -23.07 -7.38 -11.48
N LEU A 411 -23.54 -6.85 -10.35
CA LEU A 411 -24.84 -7.21 -9.79
C LEU A 411 -25.91 -6.13 -10.00
N ARG A 412 -25.50 -4.93 -10.46
CA ARG A 412 -26.38 -3.78 -10.68
C ARG A 412 -27.07 -3.25 -9.42
N ASP A 413 -26.62 -3.70 -8.25
CA ASP A 413 -27.12 -3.32 -6.95
C ASP A 413 -26.00 -2.70 -6.11
N PRO A 414 -26.29 -1.76 -5.19
CA PRO A 414 -25.32 -1.26 -4.24
C PRO A 414 -24.94 -2.34 -3.22
N VAL A 415 -23.75 -2.19 -2.62
CA VAL A 415 -23.30 -3.09 -1.54
C VAL A 415 -24.18 -2.90 -0.31
N ASP A 416 -24.74 -3.98 0.20
CA ASP A 416 -25.45 -3.99 1.46
C ASP A 416 -24.45 -3.88 2.64
N SER A 417 -24.48 -2.75 3.33
CA SER A 417 -23.60 -2.48 4.47
C SER A 417 -23.94 -3.33 5.71
N SER A 418 -25.10 -3.98 5.75
CA SER A 418 -25.50 -4.86 6.86
C SER A 418 -25.06 -6.32 6.66
N ASP A 419 -24.78 -6.74 5.41
CA ASP A 419 -24.39 -8.12 5.06
C ASP A 419 -23.11 -8.17 4.21
N HIS A 420 -21.98 -7.78 4.77
CA HIS A 420 -20.69 -7.85 4.08
C HIS A 420 -20.31 -9.27 3.65
N HIS A 421 -20.63 -10.29 4.48
CA HIS A 421 -20.33 -11.69 4.16
C HIS A 421 -21.11 -12.16 2.94
N GLY A 422 -22.43 -11.91 2.90
CA GLY A 422 -23.26 -12.22 1.75
C GLY A 422 -22.84 -11.45 0.50
N CYS A 423 -22.41 -10.19 0.64
CA CYS A 423 -21.94 -9.42 -0.51
C CYS A 423 -20.67 -10.02 -1.14
N VAL A 424 -19.67 -10.42 -0.34
CA VAL A 424 -18.46 -11.06 -0.88
C VAL A 424 -18.78 -12.41 -1.54
N LEU A 425 -19.67 -13.20 -0.92
CA LEU A 425 -20.13 -14.46 -1.48
C LEU A 425 -20.83 -14.26 -2.83
N ARG A 426 -21.80 -13.34 -2.89
CA ARG A 426 -22.55 -13.03 -4.13
C ARG A 426 -21.65 -12.51 -5.24
N LEU A 427 -20.67 -11.64 -4.92
CA LEU A 427 -19.72 -11.17 -5.92
C LEU A 427 -18.88 -12.31 -6.48
N SER A 428 -18.35 -13.19 -5.62
CA SER A 428 -17.56 -14.34 -6.04
C SER A 428 -18.38 -15.26 -6.96
N GLN A 429 -19.64 -15.56 -6.60
CA GLN A 429 -20.57 -16.35 -7.42
C GLN A 429 -20.84 -15.69 -8.78
N ALA A 430 -21.15 -14.39 -8.79
CA ALA A 430 -21.40 -13.64 -10.02
C ALA A 430 -20.18 -13.61 -10.94
N MET A 431 -18.97 -13.60 -10.37
CA MET A 431 -17.73 -13.69 -11.12
C MET A 431 -17.39 -15.13 -11.59
N GLY A 432 -18.23 -16.14 -11.31
CA GLY A 432 -18.02 -17.53 -11.69
C GLY A 432 -17.14 -18.29 -10.69
N ASN A 433 -17.38 -18.07 -9.42
CA ASN A 433 -16.67 -18.70 -8.29
C ASN A 433 -15.16 -18.39 -8.27
N LEU A 434 -14.78 -17.16 -8.63
CA LEU A 434 -13.42 -16.68 -8.42
C LEU A 434 -13.15 -16.45 -6.93
N THR A 435 -11.91 -16.57 -6.54
CA THR A 435 -11.51 -16.15 -5.19
C THR A 435 -11.48 -14.61 -5.10
N VAL A 436 -12.28 -14.06 -4.20
CA VAL A 436 -12.36 -12.62 -3.92
C VAL A 436 -11.88 -12.35 -2.51
N VAL A 437 -10.93 -11.42 -2.35
CA VAL A 437 -10.39 -10.95 -1.07
C VAL A 437 -10.81 -9.50 -0.88
N GLN A 438 -11.88 -9.26 -0.14
CA GLN A 438 -12.26 -7.91 0.26
C GLN A 438 -11.38 -7.45 1.42
N LYS A 439 -10.47 -6.52 1.13
CA LYS A 439 -9.58 -5.90 2.13
C LYS A 439 -10.37 -5.01 3.09
N GLY A 440 -10.16 -5.16 4.41
CA GLY A 440 -10.89 -4.38 5.41
C GLY A 440 -10.23 -4.36 6.79
N GLU A 441 -11.01 -4.05 7.82
CA GLU A 441 -10.61 -4.25 9.21
C GLU A 441 -10.34 -5.74 9.46
N ARG A 442 -11.22 -6.58 8.98
CA ARG A 442 -11.01 -8.02 8.76
C ARG A 442 -11.14 -8.28 7.27
N ASP A 443 -10.25 -9.10 6.72
CA ASP A 443 -10.37 -9.43 5.31
C ASP A 443 -11.39 -10.55 5.13
N LEU A 444 -12.33 -10.36 4.21
CA LEU A 444 -13.33 -11.36 3.84
C LEU A 444 -12.90 -12.05 2.55
N ILE A 445 -12.81 -13.37 2.58
CA ILE A 445 -12.27 -14.17 1.48
C ILE A 445 -13.33 -15.18 1.05
N SER A 446 -13.76 -15.14 -0.19
CA SER A 446 -14.78 -16.07 -0.71
C SER A 446 -14.36 -16.68 -2.04
N ASP A 447 -14.75 -17.93 -2.26
CA ASP A 447 -14.63 -18.67 -3.52
C ASP A 447 -16.00 -18.97 -4.17
N GLY A 448 -17.07 -18.31 -3.67
CA GLY A 448 -18.44 -18.53 -4.12
C GLY A 448 -19.19 -19.68 -3.41
N GLU A 449 -18.49 -20.51 -2.64
CA GLU A 449 -19.09 -21.56 -1.83
C GLU A 449 -19.15 -21.20 -0.35
N LYS A 450 -18.10 -20.54 0.15
CA LYS A 450 -17.97 -20.14 1.54
C LYS A 450 -17.22 -18.82 1.69
N VAL A 451 -17.26 -18.26 2.90
CA VAL A 451 -16.51 -17.06 3.29
C VAL A 451 -15.60 -17.38 4.46
N LEU A 452 -14.31 -17.14 4.31
CA LEU A 452 -13.34 -17.13 5.39
C LEU A 452 -13.12 -15.70 5.87
N VAL A 453 -12.91 -15.55 7.17
CA VAL A 453 -12.59 -14.25 7.79
C VAL A 453 -11.15 -14.31 8.29
N CYS A 454 -10.29 -13.49 7.72
CA CYS A 454 -8.96 -13.28 8.26
C CYS A 454 -9.02 -12.16 9.31
N SER A 455 -9.05 -12.54 10.58
CA SER A 455 -9.07 -11.64 11.74
C SER A 455 -7.70 -11.51 12.40
N HIS A 456 -6.62 -11.94 11.74
CA HIS A 456 -5.26 -11.77 12.25
C HIS A 456 -4.98 -10.29 12.54
N GLU A 457 -4.38 -10.01 13.68
CA GLU A 457 -4.18 -8.63 14.12
C GLU A 457 -3.12 -7.92 13.27
N GLY A 458 -3.48 -6.77 12.73
CA GLY A 458 -2.56 -5.84 12.07
C GLY A 458 -2.29 -4.62 12.95
N SER A 459 -2.36 -3.44 12.36
CA SER A 459 -2.28 -2.16 13.08
C SER A 459 -3.29 -1.16 12.52
N SER A 460 -3.52 -0.08 13.28
CA SER A 460 -4.36 1.06 12.83
C SER A 460 -3.66 1.92 11.77
N ARG A 461 -2.36 1.74 11.55
CA ARG A 461 -1.61 2.52 10.58
C ARG A 461 -1.92 2.08 9.16
N ARG A 462 -2.39 3.01 8.33
CA ARG A 462 -2.57 2.84 6.89
C ARG A 462 -1.50 3.64 6.17
N CYS A 463 -0.78 3.01 5.24
CA CYS A 463 0.18 3.66 4.33
C CYS A 463 0.07 3.03 2.94
N GLY A 464 0.54 3.75 1.92
CA GLY A 464 0.65 3.20 0.57
C GLY A 464 1.58 1.98 0.54
N GLY A 465 1.32 1.04 -0.35
CA GLY A 465 2.14 -0.15 -0.52
C GLY A 465 1.69 -1.40 0.27
N GLN A 466 0.82 -1.27 1.27
CA GLN A 466 0.34 -2.43 2.05
C GLN A 466 -0.41 -3.46 1.19
N GLY A 467 -1.22 -2.98 0.24
CA GLY A 467 -1.91 -3.83 -0.74
C GLY A 467 -0.94 -4.56 -1.65
N ASP A 468 0.13 -3.88 -2.05
CA ASP A 468 1.14 -4.46 -2.94
C ASP A 468 1.91 -5.60 -2.25
N LEU A 469 2.13 -5.54 -0.92
CA LEU A 469 2.67 -6.67 -0.17
C LEU A 469 1.71 -7.86 -0.19
N LEU A 470 0.41 -7.63 -0.05
CA LEU A 470 -0.61 -8.68 -0.15
C LEU A 470 -0.58 -9.33 -1.53
N SER A 471 -0.64 -8.54 -2.60
CA SER A 471 -0.67 -9.06 -3.97
C SER A 471 0.61 -9.80 -4.35
N GLY A 472 1.78 -9.31 -3.91
CA GLY A 472 3.06 -10.01 -4.07
C GLY A 472 3.12 -11.34 -3.32
N SER A 473 2.65 -11.38 -2.06
CA SER A 473 2.54 -12.61 -1.26
C SER A 473 1.59 -13.61 -1.91
N LEU A 474 0.45 -13.13 -2.43
CA LEU A 474 -0.52 -13.95 -3.15
C LEU A 474 0.07 -14.58 -4.40
N GLY A 475 0.91 -13.86 -5.15
CA GLY A 475 1.58 -14.41 -6.33
C GLY A 475 2.33 -15.70 -6.00
N VAL A 476 3.00 -15.75 -4.85
CA VAL A 476 3.77 -16.93 -4.40
C VAL A 476 2.86 -18.01 -3.83
N LEU A 477 2.02 -17.66 -2.86
CA LEU A 477 1.16 -18.63 -2.17
C LEU A 477 0.14 -19.26 -3.12
N ALA A 478 -0.39 -18.52 -4.10
CA ALA A 478 -1.27 -19.07 -5.13
C ALA A 478 -0.54 -20.08 -6.02
N HIS A 479 0.72 -19.83 -6.38
CA HIS A 479 1.52 -20.79 -7.10
C HIS A 479 1.73 -22.08 -6.28
N TRP A 480 2.14 -21.95 -5.03
CA TRP A 480 2.38 -23.11 -4.17
C TRP A 480 1.09 -23.91 -3.93
N ALA A 481 -0.01 -23.23 -3.64
CA ALA A 481 -1.30 -23.89 -3.44
C ALA A 481 -1.82 -24.57 -4.72
N PHE A 482 -1.61 -23.95 -5.88
CA PHE A 482 -1.94 -24.55 -7.16
C PHE A 482 -1.16 -25.85 -7.43
N LEU A 483 0.14 -25.87 -7.12
CA LEU A 483 0.97 -27.07 -7.23
C LEU A 483 0.60 -28.14 -6.21
N ALA A 484 0.29 -27.73 -4.98
CA ALA A 484 -0.09 -28.66 -3.91
C ALA A 484 -1.43 -29.35 -4.16
N GLY A 485 -2.36 -28.65 -4.82
CA GLY A 485 -3.67 -29.16 -5.18
C GLY A 485 -4.61 -29.37 -4.00
N ALA A 486 -5.81 -29.91 -4.28
CA ALA A 486 -6.86 -30.12 -3.30
C ALA A 486 -6.49 -31.18 -2.23
N GLU A 487 -5.59 -32.10 -2.54
CA GLU A 487 -5.14 -33.14 -1.57
C GLU A 487 -4.46 -32.51 -0.34
N LYS A 488 -3.59 -31.52 -0.53
CA LYS A 488 -2.89 -30.82 0.55
C LYS A 488 -3.77 -29.83 1.31
N THR A 489 -4.90 -29.46 0.74
CA THR A 489 -5.88 -28.53 1.34
C THR A 489 -7.13 -29.22 1.87
N ASN A 490 -7.09 -30.56 2.07
CA ASN A 490 -8.22 -31.37 2.55
C ASN A 490 -9.51 -31.11 1.74
N GLY A 491 -9.40 -31.06 0.41
CA GLY A 491 -10.51 -30.80 -0.48
C GLY A 491 -11.00 -29.34 -0.54
N GLN A 492 -10.35 -28.43 0.20
CA GLN A 492 -10.65 -27.00 0.11
C GLN A 492 -10.04 -26.39 -1.15
N ASN A 493 -10.68 -25.30 -1.64
CA ASN A 493 -10.11 -24.54 -2.74
C ASN A 493 -8.71 -24.03 -2.41
N PRO A 494 -7.66 -24.43 -3.16
CA PRO A 494 -6.28 -24.04 -2.87
C PRO A 494 -6.08 -22.53 -2.87
N PHE A 495 -6.80 -21.78 -3.72
CA PHE A 495 -6.68 -20.31 -3.79
C PHE A 495 -7.32 -19.61 -2.59
N LEU A 496 -8.36 -20.21 -2.01
CA LEU A 496 -8.94 -19.72 -0.76
C LEU A 496 -7.94 -19.84 0.40
N VAL A 497 -7.23 -20.98 0.47
CA VAL A 497 -6.17 -21.23 1.47
C VAL A 497 -4.99 -20.28 1.25
N ALA A 498 -4.54 -20.10 0.00
CA ALA A 498 -3.48 -19.15 -0.36
C ALA A 498 -3.83 -17.72 0.04
N ALA A 499 -5.08 -17.32 -0.22
CA ALA A 499 -5.56 -15.98 0.10
C ALA A 499 -5.57 -15.73 1.63
N PHE A 500 -6.03 -16.71 2.42
CA PHE A 500 -5.98 -16.60 3.86
C PHE A 500 -4.55 -16.49 4.39
N GLY A 501 -3.63 -17.29 3.85
CA GLY A 501 -2.20 -17.25 4.21
C GLY A 501 -1.57 -15.89 3.90
N ALA A 502 -1.83 -15.33 2.71
CA ALA A 502 -1.30 -14.04 2.31
C ALA A 502 -1.86 -12.87 3.13
N CYS A 503 -3.16 -12.88 3.44
CA CYS A 503 -3.77 -11.90 4.33
C CYS A 503 -3.14 -11.95 5.73
N SER A 504 -3.00 -13.15 6.30
CA SER A 504 -2.38 -13.34 7.62
C SER A 504 -0.94 -12.86 7.65
N LEU A 505 -0.15 -13.19 6.61
CA LEU A 505 1.24 -12.77 6.48
C LEU A 505 1.38 -11.25 6.38
N THR A 506 0.56 -10.62 5.54
CA THR A 506 0.57 -9.16 5.38
C THR A 506 0.21 -8.46 6.69
N ARG A 507 -0.79 -8.96 7.41
CA ARG A 507 -1.21 -8.43 8.72
C ARG A 507 -0.14 -8.64 9.79
N GLN A 508 0.48 -9.80 9.85
CA GLN A 508 1.58 -10.08 10.78
C GLN A 508 2.80 -9.17 10.49
N SER A 509 3.16 -8.97 9.22
CA SER A 509 4.25 -8.06 8.83
C SER A 509 3.91 -6.61 9.22
N ASN A 510 2.66 -6.18 9.02
CA ASN A 510 2.17 -4.87 9.44
C ASN A 510 2.24 -4.70 10.97
N HIS A 511 1.79 -5.70 11.74
CA HIS A 511 1.82 -5.70 13.19
C HIS A 511 3.27 -5.55 13.71
N GLN A 512 4.20 -6.37 13.22
CA GLN A 512 5.60 -6.35 13.63
C GLN A 512 6.30 -5.02 13.27
N ALA A 513 6.06 -4.51 12.07
CA ALA A 513 6.60 -3.23 11.64
C ALA A 513 6.03 -2.07 12.48
N PHE A 514 4.73 -2.11 12.79
CA PHE A 514 4.11 -1.08 13.63
C PHE A 514 4.64 -1.10 15.07
N GLN A 515 4.90 -2.27 15.64
CA GLN A 515 5.52 -2.38 16.97
C GLN A 515 6.90 -1.71 17.02
N LYS A 516 7.65 -1.75 15.90
CA LYS A 516 8.99 -1.14 15.82
C LYS A 516 8.97 0.35 15.51
N PHE A 517 8.08 0.78 14.63
CA PHE A 517 8.11 2.12 14.02
C PHE A 517 6.87 2.98 14.35
N GLY A 518 5.83 2.39 14.96
CA GLY A 518 4.62 3.12 15.32
C GLY A 518 4.01 3.86 14.12
N ARG A 519 3.64 5.12 14.35
CA ARG A 519 3.01 5.97 13.32
C ARG A 519 3.90 6.23 12.10
N SER A 520 5.21 6.14 12.21
CA SER A 520 6.14 6.38 11.09
C SER A 520 6.32 5.17 10.17
N MET A 521 5.71 4.03 10.49
CA MET A 521 5.80 2.82 9.68
C MET A 521 5.41 3.08 8.22
N THR A 522 6.21 2.53 7.31
CA THR A 522 6.03 2.54 5.85
C THR A 522 5.97 1.12 5.30
N ALA A 523 5.63 0.97 4.01
CA ALA A 523 5.66 -0.33 3.35
C ALA A 523 7.06 -0.97 3.32
N SER A 524 8.12 -0.17 3.23
CA SER A 524 9.50 -0.67 3.29
C SER A 524 9.83 -1.33 4.64
N ASP A 525 9.29 -0.79 5.73
CA ASP A 525 9.44 -1.41 7.05
C ASP A 525 8.70 -2.74 7.12
N MET A 526 7.49 -2.82 6.53
CA MET A 526 6.73 -4.08 6.44
C MET A 526 7.46 -5.13 5.59
N VAL A 527 8.06 -4.75 4.45
CA VAL A 527 8.88 -5.65 3.61
C VAL A 527 10.03 -6.25 4.41
N SER A 528 10.63 -5.48 5.31
CA SER A 528 11.72 -5.95 6.17
C SER A 528 11.25 -7.00 7.19
N GLU A 529 9.96 -7.01 7.53
CA GLU A 529 9.36 -7.95 8.48
C GLU A 529 8.76 -9.21 7.83
N VAL A 530 8.63 -9.27 6.50
CA VAL A 530 7.97 -10.40 5.81
C VAL A 530 8.59 -11.74 6.18
N GLY A 531 9.93 -11.85 6.19
CA GLY A 531 10.60 -13.10 6.53
C GLY A 531 10.36 -13.56 7.98
N THR A 532 10.45 -12.65 8.94
CA THR A 532 10.18 -12.95 10.35
C THR A 532 8.71 -13.26 10.61
N ALA A 533 7.81 -12.59 9.90
CA ALA A 533 6.38 -12.87 9.96
C ALA A 533 6.04 -14.25 9.37
N PHE A 534 6.67 -14.58 8.24
CA PHE A 534 6.51 -15.88 7.58
C PHE A 534 6.94 -17.03 8.51
N ASN A 535 8.15 -16.96 9.08
CA ASN A 535 8.65 -17.95 10.00
C ASN A 535 7.73 -18.12 11.21
N LYS A 536 7.28 -16.99 11.81
CA LYS A 536 6.37 -17.03 12.97
C LYS A 536 5.03 -17.72 12.67
N LEU A 537 4.48 -17.54 11.45
CA LEU A 537 3.16 -18.08 11.12
C LEU A 537 3.21 -19.52 10.58
N PHE A 538 4.27 -19.86 9.84
CA PHE A 538 4.25 -21.03 9.00
C PHE A 538 5.37 -22.03 9.27
N GLU A 539 6.50 -21.62 9.86
CA GLU A 539 7.67 -22.48 10.12
C GLU A 539 7.87 -22.82 11.61
N THR A 540 6.88 -22.55 12.45
CA THR A 540 6.92 -22.87 13.90
C THR A 540 6.42 -24.28 14.20
#